data_983b62f54f8c3f4903910f7f99113ae9
#
_entry.id   983b62f54f8c3f4903910f7f99113ae9
#
_cell.length_a   1.000
_cell.length_b   1.000
_cell.length_c   1.000
_cell.angle_alpha   90.00
_cell.angle_beta   90.00
_cell.angle_gamma   90.00
#
_symmetry.space_group_name_H-M   'P 1'
#
loop_
_entity.id
_entity.type
_entity.pdbx_description
1 polymer ?
#
loop_
_entity_poly.entity_id
_entity_poly.type
_entity_poly.pdbx_seq_one_letter_code
_entity_poly.pdbx_strand_id
1 'polypeptide(L)'
;MKLDYVFVNTPADLETTLELHELLQSYGFTGYVLDTTTELVDDACEKVLHVLVCVSDNICNDTFLALKSQVLQKWFKGKPFRLIPVYLQPKRDLSDDVFSYTYGLTSFNGFHAFSRYFEEDVRKQFTSTRKQHGEL
;
A
#
# COMPACT_ATOMS: atom_id res chain seq x y z
N MET A 1 18.94 6.79 -1.58
CA MET A 1 18.05 6.57 -0.42
C MET A 1 16.62 6.33 -0.89
N LYS A 2 15.95 5.36 -0.31
CA LYS A 2 14.56 5.03 -0.69
C LYS A 2 13.57 5.78 0.19
N LEU A 3 12.41 6.11 -0.40
CA LEU A 3 11.27 6.64 0.37
C LEU A 3 10.63 5.51 1.19
N ASP A 4 9.89 5.88 2.22
CA ASP A 4 9.23 4.89 3.08
C ASP A 4 8.11 4.14 2.36
N TYR A 5 7.32 4.83 1.54
CA TYR A 5 6.14 4.22 0.94
C TYR A 5 5.70 4.88 -0.37
N VAL A 6 4.91 4.12 -1.13
CA VAL A 6 4.05 4.62 -2.19
C VAL A 6 2.68 3.99 -2.02
N PHE A 7 1.62 4.77 -2.16
CA PHE A 7 0.26 4.25 -2.20
C PHE A 7 -0.14 3.89 -3.62
N VAL A 8 -0.77 2.73 -3.77
CA VAL A 8 -1.39 2.26 -5.00
C VAL A 8 -2.89 2.14 -4.73
N ASN A 9 -3.71 2.88 -5.46
CA ASN A 9 -5.15 2.96 -5.22
C ASN A 9 -5.93 3.03 -6.53
N THR A 10 -7.25 2.76 -6.44
CA THR A 10 -8.16 3.04 -7.55
C THR A 10 -8.45 4.53 -7.59
N PRO A 11 -8.86 5.09 -8.76
CA PRO A 11 -9.28 6.49 -8.82
C PRO A 11 -10.43 6.83 -7.86
N ALA A 12 -11.33 5.87 -7.61
CA ALA A 12 -12.45 6.08 -6.69
C ALA A 12 -12.01 6.26 -5.23
N ASP A 13 -10.83 5.74 -4.86
CA ASP A 13 -10.31 5.81 -3.50
C ASP A 13 -9.28 6.93 -3.31
N LEU A 14 -9.08 7.78 -4.31
CA LEU A 14 -8.02 8.81 -4.27
C LEU A 14 -8.15 9.74 -3.08
N GLU A 15 -9.35 10.23 -2.79
CA GLU A 15 -9.56 11.17 -1.69
C GLU A 15 -9.14 10.58 -0.35
N THR A 16 -9.61 9.36 -0.05
CA THR A 16 -9.24 8.65 1.17
C THR A 16 -7.74 8.37 1.23
N THR A 17 -7.15 8.00 0.10
CA THR A 17 -5.72 7.74 0.01
C THR A 17 -4.90 8.99 0.30
N LEU A 18 -5.31 10.14 -0.21
CA LEU A 18 -4.62 11.41 0.06
C LEU A 18 -4.69 11.78 1.55
N GLU A 19 -5.81 11.51 2.22
CA GLU A 19 -5.93 11.72 3.65
C GLU A 19 -4.95 10.84 4.43
N LEU A 20 -4.82 9.57 4.04
CA LEU A 20 -3.86 8.65 4.66
C LEU A 20 -2.42 9.09 4.39
N HIS A 21 -2.14 9.58 3.19
CA HIS A 21 -0.83 10.09 2.85
C HIS A 21 -0.43 11.26 3.76
N GLU A 22 -1.33 12.22 3.95
CA GLU A 22 -1.09 13.33 4.88
C GLU A 22 -0.85 12.84 6.30
N LEU A 23 -1.60 11.83 6.71
CA LEU A 23 -1.46 11.24 8.03
C LEU A 23 -0.08 10.59 8.23
N LEU A 24 0.39 9.82 7.26
CA LEU A 24 1.72 9.21 7.33
C LEU A 24 2.83 10.26 7.32
N GLN A 25 2.66 11.35 6.57
CA GLN A 25 3.60 12.47 6.61
C GLN A 25 3.64 13.10 8.00
N SER A 26 2.49 13.23 8.67
CA SER A 26 2.43 13.77 10.02
C SER A 26 3.15 12.88 11.04
N TYR A 27 3.26 11.59 10.76
CA TYR A 27 4.02 10.65 11.59
C TYR A 27 5.54 10.71 11.35
N GLY A 28 5.99 11.48 10.35
CA GLY A 28 7.40 11.61 10.03
C GLY A 28 7.90 10.68 8.93
N PHE A 29 7.02 10.03 8.18
CA PHE A 29 7.39 9.15 7.09
C PHE A 29 7.31 9.87 5.75
N THR A 30 8.13 9.44 4.79
CA THR A 30 8.22 10.05 3.46
C THR A 30 7.68 9.12 2.40
N GLY A 31 6.90 9.67 1.47
CA GLY A 31 6.32 8.87 0.41
C GLY A 31 5.37 9.69 -0.45
N TYR A 32 4.62 9.00 -1.29
CA TYR A 32 3.68 9.66 -2.20
C TYR A 32 2.57 8.72 -2.65
N VAL A 33 1.59 9.28 -3.34
CA VAL A 33 0.48 8.53 -3.95
C VAL A 33 0.81 8.37 -5.44
N LEU A 34 0.81 7.13 -5.94
CA LEU A 34 1.15 6.85 -7.33
C LEU A 34 0.13 7.49 -8.28
N ASP A 35 0.65 8.27 -9.23
CA ASP A 35 -0.13 8.78 -10.34
C ASP A 35 0.31 8.03 -11.61
N THR A 36 -0.54 7.10 -12.06
CA THR A 36 -0.24 6.24 -13.21
C THR A 36 -0.21 6.98 -14.54
N THR A 37 -0.65 8.25 -14.57
CA THR A 37 -0.54 9.08 -15.77
C THR A 37 0.85 9.67 -15.95
N THR A 38 1.66 9.72 -14.89
CA THR A 38 2.99 10.35 -14.89
C THR A 38 4.13 9.38 -14.56
N GLU A 39 3.84 8.22 -13.98
CA GLU A 39 4.87 7.28 -13.52
C GLU A 39 4.43 5.83 -13.71
N LEU A 40 5.37 4.98 -14.12
CA LEU A 40 5.14 3.54 -14.21
C LEU A 40 5.21 2.89 -12.83
N VAL A 41 4.39 1.87 -12.61
CA VAL A 41 4.42 1.08 -11.37
C VAL A 41 5.81 0.51 -11.09
N ASP A 42 6.49 0.04 -12.13
CA ASP A 42 7.83 -0.52 -12.01
C ASP A 42 8.82 0.47 -11.40
N ASP A 43 8.77 1.73 -11.86
CA ASP A 43 9.65 2.78 -11.37
C ASP A 43 9.31 3.14 -9.91
N ALA A 44 8.02 3.21 -9.59
CA ALA A 44 7.56 3.50 -8.23
C ALA A 44 8.05 2.44 -7.23
N CYS A 45 7.92 1.15 -7.59
CA CYS A 45 8.35 0.06 -6.70
C CYS A 45 9.84 0.09 -6.38
N GLU A 46 10.65 0.65 -7.27
CA GLU A 46 12.10 0.72 -7.06
C GLU A 46 12.53 1.88 -6.15
N LYS A 47 11.66 2.84 -5.90
CA LYS A 47 11.96 4.05 -5.12
C LYS A 47 11.61 3.93 -3.65
N VAL A 48 10.93 2.87 -3.23
CA VAL A 48 10.32 2.80 -1.90
C VAL A 48 10.67 1.51 -1.17
N LEU A 49 10.53 1.56 0.16
CA LEU A 49 10.65 0.37 1.02
C LEU A 49 9.33 -0.38 1.15
N HIS A 50 8.20 0.31 0.99
CA HIS A 50 6.87 -0.28 1.14
C HIS A 50 5.96 0.15 0.00
N VAL A 51 5.26 -0.81 -0.59
CA VAL A 51 4.16 -0.55 -1.54
C VAL A 51 2.86 -0.83 -0.80
N LEU A 52 2.07 0.21 -0.60
CA LEU A 52 0.81 0.16 0.16
C LEU A 52 -0.35 0.10 -0.82
N VAL A 53 -0.99 -1.06 -0.93
CA VAL A 53 -2.13 -1.26 -1.84
C VAL A 53 -3.42 -1.01 -1.09
N CYS A 54 -4.16 0.03 -1.47
CA CYS A 54 -5.43 0.36 -0.84
C CYS A 54 -6.52 -0.63 -1.25
N VAL A 55 -7.23 -1.15 -0.25
CA VAL A 55 -8.24 -2.19 -0.43
C VAL A 55 -9.62 -1.66 0.00
N SER A 56 -10.53 -1.63 -0.95
CA SER A 56 -11.95 -1.30 -0.73
C SER A 56 -12.78 -2.09 -1.75
N ASP A 57 -14.10 -1.96 -1.73
CA ASP A 57 -14.94 -2.58 -2.76
C ASP A 57 -14.69 -2.03 -4.17
N ASN A 58 -14.00 -0.89 -4.28
CA ASN A 58 -13.68 -0.29 -5.57
C ASN A 58 -12.56 -1.03 -6.34
N ILE A 59 -11.84 -1.94 -5.69
CA ILE A 59 -10.71 -2.64 -6.32
C ILE A 59 -11.12 -3.64 -7.39
N CYS A 60 -12.41 -3.86 -7.58
CA CYS A 60 -12.92 -4.81 -8.58
C CYS A 60 -12.98 -4.22 -9.99
N ASN A 61 -12.44 -3.02 -10.23
CA ASN A 61 -12.40 -2.48 -11.58
C ASN A 61 -11.14 -2.96 -12.34
N ASP A 62 -11.27 -3.05 -13.67
CA ASP A 62 -10.23 -3.61 -14.54
C ASP A 62 -8.90 -2.86 -14.46
N THR A 63 -8.95 -1.54 -14.31
CA THR A 63 -7.74 -0.72 -14.19
C THR A 63 -6.93 -1.10 -12.97
N PHE A 64 -7.60 -1.28 -11.84
CA PHE A 64 -6.92 -1.68 -10.62
C PHE A 64 -6.39 -3.11 -10.71
N LEU A 65 -7.12 -4.02 -11.35
CA LEU A 65 -6.67 -5.40 -11.50
C LEU A 65 -5.36 -5.47 -12.27
N ALA A 66 -5.24 -4.69 -13.35
CA ALA A 66 -4.00 -4.60 -14.11
C ALA A 66 -2.85 -4.04 -13.25
N LEU A 67 -3.11 -2.98 -12.52
CA LEU A 67 -2.14 -2.35 -11.63
C LEU A 67 -1.67 -3.31 -10.53
N LYS A 68 -2.61 -3.99 -9.89
CA LYS A 68 -2.31 -5.00 -8.86
C LYS A 68 -1.44 -6.12 -9.43
N SER A 69 -1.75 -6.58 -10.62
CA SER A 69 -0.99 -7.65 -11.27
C SER A 69 0.47 -7.22 -11.50
N GLN A 70 0.71 -5.99 -11.94
CA GLN A 70 2.06 -5.46 -12.14
C GLN A 70 2.84 -5.41 -10.83
N VAL A 71 2.22 -4.93 -9.75
CA VAL A 71 2.83 -4.88 -8.43
C VAL A 71 3.20 -6.28 -7.93
N LEU A 72 2.28 -7.24 -8.07
CA LEU A 72 2.53 -8.61 -7.65
C LEU A 72 3.66 -9.26 -8.45
N GLN A 73 3.72 -9.02 -9.75
CA GLN A 73 4.81 -9.55 -10.56
C GLN A 73 6.16 -9.04 -10.08
N LYS A 74 6.27 -7.75 -9.76
CA LYS A 74 7.50 -7.20 -9.21
C LYS A 74 7.86 -7.82 -7.86
N TRP A 75 6.89 -8.00 -7.01
CA TRP A 75 7.11 -8.62 -5.69
C TRP A 75 7.59 -10.05 -5.81
N PHE A 76 6.97 -10.86 -6.68
CA PHE A 76 7.37 -12.24 -6.90
C PHE A 76 8.75 -12.37 -7.56
N LYS A 77 9.23 -11.35 -8.24
CA LYS A 77 10.59 -11.31 -8.79
C LYS A 77 11.67 -11.01 -7.74
N GLY A 78 11.28 -10.90 -6.47
CA GLY A 78 12.21 -10.68 -5.38
C GLY A 78 12.73 -9.26 -5.26
N LYS A 79 11.99 -8.27 -5.76
CA LYS A 79 12.36 -6.87 -5.60
C LYS A 79 12.32 -6.47 -4.11
N PRO A 80 13.26 -5.62 -3.65
CA PRO A 80 13.43 -5.34 -2.22
C PRO A 80 12.43 -4.31 -1.68
N PHE A 81 11.15 -4.60 -1.82
CA PHE A 81 10.10 -3.81 -1.17
C PHE A 81 9.13 -4.73 -0.44
N ARG A 82 8.44 -4.19 0.55
CA ARG A 82 7.38 -4.91 1.24
C ARG A 82 6.02 -4.51 0.68
N LEU A 83 5.20 -5.50 0.38
CA LEU A 83 3.85 -5.30 -0.14
C LEU A 83 2.87 -5.42 1.02
N ILE A 84 2.13 -4.34 1.30
CA ILE A 84 1.22 -4.28 2.44
C ILE A 84 -0.16 -3.80 1.99
N PRO A 85 -1.21 -4.58 2.21
CA PRO A 85 -2.58 -4.11 1.96
C PRO A 85 -2.99 -3.09 3.03
N VAL A 86 -3.68 -2.04 2.61
CA VAL A 86 -4.25 -1.03 3.51
C VAL A 86 -5.77 -1.06 3.34
N TYR A 87 -6.46 -1.55 4.36
CA TYR A 87 -7.91 -1.71 4.31
C TYR A 87 -8.59 -0.37 4.60
N LEU A 88 -9.28 0.17 3.60
CA LEU A 88 -9.95 1.47 3.69
C LEU A 88 -11.33 1.38 4.34
N GLN A 89 -11.79 0.17 4.60
CA GLN A 89 -13.04 -0.08 5.32
C GLN A 89 -12.90 -1.37 6.13
N PRO A 90 -13.74 -1.60 7.15
CA PRO A 90 -13.66 -2.84 7.94
C PRO A 90 -13.77 -4.07 7.05
N LYS A 91 -12.96 -5.10 7.32
CA LYS A 91 -12.96 -6.34 6.53
C LYS A 91 -14.35 -6.98 6.43
N ARG A 92 -15.14 -6.90 7.50
CA ARG A 92 -16.49 -7.47 7.55
C ARG A 92 -17.47 -6.80 6.57
N ASP A 93 -17.15 -5.57 6.13
CA ASP A 93 -17.99 -4.81 5.21
C ASP A 93 -17.54 -4.98 3.76
N LEU A 94 -16.44 -5.71 3.51
CA LEU A 94 -15.96 -5.99 2.18
C LEU A 94 -16.73 -7.16 1.58
N SER A 95 -16.97 -7.11 0.27
CA SER A 95 -17.61 -8.21 -0.45
C SER A 95 -16.66 -9.41 -0.56
N ASP A 96 -17.21 -10.62 -0.76
CA ASP A 96 -16.40 -11.82 -0.97
C ASP A 96 -15.50 -11.71 -2.20
N ASP A 97 -15.94 -10.98 -3.23
CA ASP A 97 -15.14 -10.74 -4.42
C ASP A 97 -13.84 -10.00 -4.11
N VAL A 98 -13.89 -9.04 -3.18
CA VAL A 98 -12.72 -8.29 -2.77
C VAL A 98 -11.68 -9.21 -2.14
N PHE A 99 -12.10 -10.13 -1.30
CA PHE A 99 -11.17 -11.09 -0.70
C PHE A 99 -10.50 -11.97 -1.77
N SER A 100 -11.25 -12.41 -2.78
CA SER A 100 -10.68 -13.17 -3.89
C SER A 100 -9.64 -12.36 -4.64
N TYR A 101 -9.91 -11.09 -4.93
CA TYR A 101 -8.97 -10.21 -5.65
C TYR A 101 -7.74 -9.83 -4.82
N THR A 102 -7.84 -9.89 -3.50
CA THR A 102 -6.70 -9.58 -2.62
C THR A 102 -5.94 -10.82 -2.17
N TYR A 103 -6.34 -11.99 -2.63
CA TYR A 103 -5.59 -13.22 -2.38
C TYR A 103 -4.15 -13.03 -2.89
N GLY A 104 -3.18 -13.33 -2.12
CA GLY A 104 -1.78 -13.05 -2.43
C GLY A 104 -1.27 -11.74 -1.83
N LEU A 105 -2.15 -10.76 -1.56
CA LEU A 105 -1.79 -9.60 -0.75
C LEU A 105 -2.01 -9.87 0.75
N THR A 106 -2.80 -10.89 1.06
CA THR A 106 -3.29 -11.15 2.42
C THR A 106 -2.38 -12.04 3.25
N SER A 107 -1.19 -12.38 2.77
CA SER A 107 -0.21 -13.15 3.56
C SER A 107 0.26 -12.39 4.80
N PHE A 108 -0.07 -11.10 4.90
CA PHE A 108 0.23 -10.25 6.05
C PHE A 108 -1.07 -9.67 6.63
N ASN A 109 -1.06 -9.43 7.93
CA ASN A 109 -2.07 -8.59 8.57
C ASN A 109 -1.79 -7.15 8.11
N GLY A 110 -2.47 -6.68 7.07
CA GLY A 110 -2.28 -5.34 6.53
C GLY A 110 -2.65 -4.25 7.53
N PHE A 111 -2.53 -3.01 7.10
CA PHE A 111 -2.95 -1.87 7.90
C PHE A 111 -4.46 -1.66 7.78
N HIS A 112 -5.10 -1.30 8.89
CA HIS A 112 -6.53 -0.99 8.93
C HIS A 112 -6.71 0.50 9.19
N ALA A 113 -7.14 1.25 8.17
CA ALA A 113 -7.23 2.71 8.24
C ALA A 113 -8.15 3.22 9.37
N PHE A 114 -9.15 2.42 9.75
CA PHE A 114 -10.10 2.79 10.81
C PHE A 114 -9.76 2.24 12.18
N SER A 115 -8.65 1.51 12.32
CA SER A 115 -8.23 0.97 13.60
C SER A 115 -7.60 2.07 14.45
N ARG A 116 -7.90 2.06 15.74
CA ARG A 116 -7.22 2.93 16.70
C ARG A 116 -5.71 2.60 16.82
N TYR A 117 -5.31 1.43 16.33
CA TYR A 117 -3.91 1.00 16.33
C TYR A 117 -3.18 1.32 15.03
N PHE A 118 -3.80 2.04 14.11
CA PHE A 118 -3.23 2.31 12.79
C PHE A 118 -1.85 2.98 12.91
N GLU A 119 -1.74 4.04 13.68
CA GLU A 119 -0.46 4.75 13.86
C GLU A 119 0.61 3.83 14.44
N GLU A 120 0.27 3.08 15.48
CA GLU A 120 1.20 2.16 16.13
C GLU A 120 1.70 1.09 15.15
N ASP A 121 0.80 0.50 14.38
CA ASP A 121 1.13 -0.55 13.42
C ASP A 121 2.04 0.00 12.31
N VAL A 122 1.74 1.19 11.79
CA VAL A 122 2.56 1.85 10.76
C VAL A 122 3.95 2.15 11.31
N ARG A 123 4.05 2.77 12.48
CA ARG A 123 5.34 3.11 13.09
C ARG A 123 6.19 1.88 13.33
N LYS A 124 5.60 0.83 13.86
CA LYS A 124 6.29 -0.42 14.15
C LYS A 124 6.86 -1.04 12.88
N GLN A 125 6.05 -1.14 11.83
CA GLN A 125 6.46 -1.74 10.56
C GLN A 125 7.54 -0.91 9.87
N PHE A 126 7.34 0.40 9.75
CA PHE A 126 8.26 1.26 9.01
C PHE A 126 9.60 1.40 9.74
N THR A 127 9.59 1.53 11.07
CA THR A 127 10.80 1.59 11.87
C THR A 127 11.61 0.29 11.74
N SER A 128 10.93 -0.85 11.81
CA SER A 128 11.56 -2.16 11.65
C SER A 128 12.24 -2.30 10.28
N THR A 129 11.56 -1.89 9.22
CA THR A 129 12.10 -1.96 7.86
C THR A 129 13.30 -1.02 7.69
N ARG A 130 13.23 0.20 8.22
CA ARG A 130 14.36 1.14 8.18
C ARG A 130 15.61 0.55 8.85
N LYS A 131 15.44 -0.09 10.00
CA LYS A 131 16.55 -0.75 10.69
C LYS A 131 17.18 -1.85 9.85
N GLN A 132 16.36 -2.66 9.18
CA GLN A 132 16.85 -3.73 8.30
C GLN A 132 17.65 -3.18 7.13
N HIS A 133 17.35 -1.96 6.67
CA HIS A 133 18.07 -1.31 5.58
C HIS A 133 19.18 -0.37 6.05
N GLY A 134 19.47 -0.33 7.36
CA GLY A 134 20.55 0.48 7.91
C GLY A 134 20.28 1.97 7.90
N GLU A 135 19.03 2.40 7.86
CA GLU A 135 18.64 3.82 7.78
C GLU A 135 18.36 4.47 9.14
N LEU A 136 18.57 3.75 10.21
CA LEU A 136 18.47 4.27 11.56
C LEU A 136 19.78 4.18 12.30
#